data_c2eccd560eb6f10a9775a5632c33701b
#
_entry.id   c2eccd560eb6f10a9775a5632c33701b
#
_cell.length_a   1.000
_cell.length_b   1.000
_cell.length_c   1.000
_cell.angle_alpha   90.00
_cell.angle_beta   90.00
_cell.angle_gamma   90.00
#
_symmetry.space_group_name_H-M   'P 1'
#
loop_
_entity.id
_entity.type
_entity.pdbx_description
1 polymer ?
#
loop_
_entity_poly.entity_id
_entity_poly.type
_entity_poly.pdbx_seq_one_letter_code
_entity_poly.pdbx_strand_id
1 'polypeptide(L)'
;NPSPIEITKFNSGAYADYQFDVPAAGSYTLTLRVSGMGEPTRFDPTVGIYSVDNDGKELSTLADNRQFQLPNDNQSYVDVQFAVSLAAGKQRIRIKDGGPYSPSGIHISCLTFNPNGSVSDMTIDTEKVACHFAGECLQFTGNAAIGTASVYDLNGRLVASGEVEGNALAAEGLADGVYVVKAVTAEGAATTLKVVK
;
A
#
# COMPACT_ATOMS: atom_id res chain seq x y z
N ASN A 1 7.32 4.02 -21.26
CA ASN A 1 7.74 4.18 -19.86
C ASN A 1 8.85 5.22 -19.85
N PRO A 2 8.72 6.34 -19.12
CA PRO A 2 9.87 7.18 -18.85
C PRO A 2 10.91 6.33 -18.13
N SER A 3 12.17 6.45 -18.54
CA SER A 3 13.27 5.82 -17.79
C SER A 3 13.19 6.30 -16.34
N PRO A 4 13.33 5.42 -15.36
CA PRO A 4 13.34 5.86 -13.97
C PRO A 4 14.45 6.90 -13.78
N ILE A 5 14.11 8.02 -13.14
CA ILE A 5 15.12 9.01 -12.76
C ILE A 5 15.91 8.40 -11.60
N GLU A 6 17.16 8.09 -11.86
CA GLU A 6 18.05 7.55 -10.85
C GLU A 6 18.81 8.70 -10.18
N ILE A 7 18.85 8.70 -8.85
CA ILE A 7 19.74 9.57 -8.08
C ILE A 7 21.07 8.86 -7.95
N THR A 8 22.11 9.42 -8.52
CA THR A 8 23.46 8.87 -8.47
C THR A 8 24.34 9.66 -7.50
N LYS A 9 25.37 9.03 -6.95
CA LYS A 9 26.34 9.66 -6.03
C LYS A 9 25.68 10.26 -4.77
N PHE A 10 24.71 9.55 -4.23
CA PHE A 10 24.09 9.90 -2.96
C PHE A 10 25.06 9.52 -1.83
N ASN A 11 25.83 10.49 -1.34
CA ASN A 11 26.93 10.30 -0.38
C ASN A 11 26.80 11.23 0.82
N SER A 12 27.76 11.21 1.72
CA SER A 12 27.72 11.89 3.01
C SER A 12 27.15 13.31 2.95
N GLY A 13 26.10 13.54 3.71
CA GLY A 13 25.36 14.80 3.76
C GLY A 13 24.40 15.05 2.60
N ALA A 14 24.34 14.16 1.58
CA ALA A 14 23.36 14.26 0.51
C ALA A 14 21.95 13.99 1.04
N TYR A 15 21.00 14.68 0.44
CA TYR A 15 19.57 14.42 0.71
C TYR A 15 18.75 14.61 -0.57
N ALA A 16 17.58 13.97 -0.56
CA ALA A 16 16.57 14.15 -1.58
C ALA A 16 15.19 14.31 -0.93
N ASP A 17 14.47 15.35 -1.34
CA ASP A 17 13.12 15.63 -0.86
C ASP A 17 12.10 15.13 -1.87
N TYR A 18 11.08 14.40 -1.39
CA TYR A 18 9.97 13.90 -2.17
C TYR A 18 8.66 14.44 -1.63
N GLN A 19 7.79 14.86 -2.54
CA GLN A 19 6.44 15.30 -2.21
C GLN A 19 5.43 14.35 -2.86
N PHE A 20 4.43 13.93 -2.09
CA PHE A 20 3.39 13.01 -2.54
C PHE A 20 2.12 13.17 -1.71
N ASP A 21 1.01 12.65 -2.22
CA ASP A 21 -0.26 12.62 -1.50
C ASP A 21 -0.46 11.26 -0.83
N VAL A 22 -0.70 11.27 0.48
CA VAL A 22 -0.99 10.09 1.29
C VAL A 22 -2.51 9.94 1.39
N PRO A 23 -3.10 8.85 0.88
CA PRO A 23 -4.55 8.70 0.82
C PRO A 23 -5.20 8.58 2.21
N ALA A 24 -4.53 7.98 3.17
CA ALA A 24 -5.00 7.81 4.54
C ALA A 24 -3.84 7.87 5.54
N ALA A 25 -4.09 8.42 6.73
CA ALA A 25 -3.11 8.38 7.80
C ALA A 25 -2.86 6.94 8.27
N GLY A 26 -1.60 6.59 8.53
CA GLY A 26 -1.27 5.24 8.99
C GLY A 26 0.20 4.90 8.92
N SER A 27 0.49 3.61 9.14
CA SER A 27 1.83 3.06 9.00
C SER A 27 2.07 2.61 7.56
N TYR A 28 3.24 2.91 7.04
CA TYR A 28 3.67 2.57 5.68
C TYR A 28 5.04 1.92 5.70
N THR A 29 5.28 1.00 4.77
CA THR A 29 6.63 0.57 4.42
C THR A 29 7.13 1.42 3.26
N LEU A 30 8.14 2.24 3.55
CA LEU A 30 8.92 2.92 2.54
C LEU A 30 10.03 1.98 2.08
N THR A 31 10.06 1.67 0.79
CA THR A 31 11.09 0.83 0.19
C THR A 31 11.96 1.67 -0.73
N LEU A 32 13.26 1.71 -0.46
CA LEU A 32 14.29 2.26 -1.33
C LEU A 32 14.93 1.13 -2.12
N ARG A 33 14.89 1.20 -3.44
CA ARG A 33 15.65 0.31 -4.30
C ARG A 33 16.98 0.94 -4.62
N VAL A 34 18.06 0.36 -4.11
CA VAL A 34 19.39 0.95 -4.10
C VAL A 34 20.45 0.00 -4.64
N SER A 35 21.51 0.55 -5.21
CA SER A 35 22.74 -0.19 -5.58
C SER A 35 23.97 0.54 -5.12
N GLY A 36 25.09 -0.17 -5.07
CA GLY A 36 26.42 0.41 -4.85
C GLY A 36 26.95 1.16 -6.08
N MET A 37 28.11 1.76 -5.95
CA MET A 37 28.77 2.49 -7.04
C MET A 37 29.85 1.68 -7.79
N GLY A 38 29.90 0.36 -7.59
CA GLY A 38 30.85 -0.52 -8.29
C GLY A 38 32.24 -0.59 -7.66
N GLU A 39 32.46 0.16 -6.59
CA GLU A 39 33.66 0.04 -5.76
C GLU A 39 33.31 -0.68 -4.46
N PRO A 40 34.22 -1.49 -3.89
CA PRO A 40 33.99 -2.06 -2.58
C PRO A 40 33.67 -0.95 -1.60
N THR A 41 32.43 -0.91 -1.11
CA THR A 41 32.04 0.07 -0.11
C THR A 41 32.84 -0.18 1.14
N ARG A 42 33.72 0.74 1.48
CA ARG A 42 34.59 0.66 2.65
C ARG A 42 33.79 0.76 3.94
N PHE A 43 32.57 1.26 3.83
CA PHE A 43 31.61 1.44 4.92
C PHE A 43 30.22 1.23 4.39
N ASP A 44 29.39 0.54 5.15
CA ASP A 44 27.99 0.36 4.85
C ASP A 44 27.28 1.73 4.89
N PRO A 45 26.48 2.07 3.88
CA PRO A 45 25.76 3.33 3.85
C PRO A 45 24.71 3.38 4.97
N THR A 46 24.44 4.60 5.43
CA THR A 46 23.46 4.88 6.47
C THR A 46 22.45 5.89 5.95
N VAL A 47 21.18 5.54 6.00
CA VAL A 47 20.10 6.43 5.54
C VAL A 47 19.05 6.60 6.62
N GLY A 48 18.61 7.85 6.82
CA GLY A 48 17.47 8.22 7.65
C GLY A 48 16.36 8.88 6.85
N ILE A 49 15.15 8.82 7.37
CA ILE A 49 13.93 9.38 6.76
C ILE A 49 13.35 10.44 7.69
N TYR A 50 13.10 11.62 7.14
CA TYR A 50 12.64 12.78 7.91
C TYR A 50 11.42 13.41 7.24
N SER A 51 10.50 13.96 8.04
CA SER A 51 9.49 14.88 7.51
C SER A 51 10.10 16.29 7.37
N VAL A 52 9.69 17.00 6.33
CA VAL A 52 10.13 18.38 6.09
C VAL A 52 8.97 19.30 5.77
N ASP A 53 9.09 20.57 6.12
CA ASP A 53 8.14 21.59 5.73
C ASP A 53 8.30 22.05 4.27
N ASN A 54 7.51 23.04 3.86
CA ASN A 54 7.58 23.58 2.50
C ASN A 54 8.88 24.32 2.21
N ASP A 55 9.58 24.80 3.24
CA ASP A 55 10.87 25.50 3.14
C ASP A 55 12.06 24.54 3.20
N GLY A 56 11.78 23.22 3.34
CA GLY A 56 12.80 22.17 3.41
C GLY A 56 13.46 22.04 4.79
N LYS A 57 12.85 22.57 5.85
CA LYS A 57 13.30 22.37 7.22
C LYS A 57 12.83 21.03 7.74
N GLU A 58 13.73 20.25 8.34
CA GLU A 58 13.40 18.99 8.99
C GLU A 58 12.51 19.24 10.22
N LEU A 59 11.36 18.57 10.28
CA LEU A 59 10.36 18.68 11.35
C LEU A 59 10.48 17.53 12.34
N SER A 60 10.58 16.30 11.85
CA SER A 60 10.67 15.11 12.68
C SER A 60 11.37 13.96 11.97
N THR A 61 11.93 13.05 12.74
CA THR A 61 12.45 11.78 12.24
C THR A 61 11.29 10.81 12.06
N LEU A 62 11.11 10.31 10.84
CA LEU A 62 10.12 9.27 10.51
C LEU A 62 10.72 7.87 10.66
N ALA A 63 12.00 7.71 10.31
CA ALA A 63 12.77 6.52 10.58
C ALA A 63 14.22 6.90 10.88
N ASP A 64 14.75 6.32 11.94
CA ASP A 64 16.13 6.55 12.37
C ASP A 64 17.13 6.08 11.31
N ASN A 65 18.33 6.63 11.37
CA ASN A 65 19.42 6.22 10.53
C ASN A 65 19.67 4.72 10.63
N ARG A 66 19.54 4.05 9.48
CA ARG A 66 19.77 2.62 9.36
C ARG A 66 20.94 2.35 8.43
N GLN A 67 21.88 1.57 8.91
CA GLN A 67 22.97 1.03 8.12
C GLN A 67 22.54 -0.23 7.39
N PHE A 68 22.99 -0.40 6.14
CA PHE A 68 22.69 -1.58 5.34
C PHE A 68 23.85 -1.92 4.41
N GLN A 69 23.96 -3.20 4.06
CA GLN A 69 24.98 -3.69 3.13
C GLN A 69 24.50 -3.63 1.69
N LEU A 70 25.40 -3.28 0.79
CA LEU A 70 25.19 -3.24 -0.64
C LEU A 70 26.03 -4.30 -1.34
N PRO A 71 25.56 -4.84 -2.48
CA PRO A 71 26.42 -5.59 -3.41
C PRO A 71 27.59 -4.72 -3.86
N ASN A 72 28.75 -5.37 -4.07
CA ASN A 72 29.98 -4.69 -4.52
C ASN A 72 29.98 -4.41 -6.04
N ASP A 73 28.83 -4.08 -6.59
CA ASP A 73 28.66 -3.74 -7.99
C ASP A 73 27.60 -2.65 -8.15
N ASN A 74 27.53 -2.01 -9.30
CA ASN A 74 26.57 -0.97 -9.63
C ASN A 74 25.38 -1.48 -10.47
N GLN A 75 25.22 -2.77 -10.61
CA GLN A 75 24.17 -3.41 -11.41
C GLN A 75 23.18 -4.20 -10.56
N SER A 76 23.61 -4.66 -9.39
CA SER A 76 22.77 -5.39 -8.46
C SER A 76 22.06 -4.44 -7.50
N TYR A 77 20.73 -4.46 -7.50
CA TYR A 77 19.90 -3.63 -6.64
C TYR A 77 19.34 -4.46 -5.49
N VAL A 78 19.29 -3.83 -4.32
CA VAL A 78 18.63 -4.35 -3.13
C VAL A 78 17.52 -3.41 -2.67
N ASP A 79 16.50 -3.97 -2.04
CA ASP A 79 15.38 -3.22 -1.48
C ASP A 79 15.60 -3.04 0.03
N VAL A 80 15.74 -1.78 0.46
CA VAL A 80 15.89 -1.40 1.86
C VAL A 80 14.57 -0.81 2.36
N GLN A 81 14.01 -1.41 3.41
CA GLN A 81 12.68 -1.07 3.90
C GLN A 81 12.75 -0.30 5.21
N PHE A 82 11.92 0.73 5.34
CA PHE A 82 11.74 1.54 6.53
C PHE A 82 10.26 1.56 6.90
N ALA A 83 9.94 1.32 8.17
CA ALA A 83 8.61 1.56 8.69
C ALA A 83 8.46 3.04 9.03
N VAL A 84 7.45 3.71 8.47
CA VAL A 84 7.18 5.14 8.68
C VAL A 84 5.70 5.35 9.00
N SER A 85 5.40 6.34 9.85
CA SER A 85 4.03 6.78 10.08
C SER A 85 3.78 8.08 9.33
N LEU A 86 2.73 8.12 8.51
CA LEU A 86 2.40 9.26 7.67
C LEU A 86 0.99 9.77 8.00
N ALA A 87 0.81 11.09 7.98
CA ALA A 87 -0.52 11.69 8.03
C ALA A 87 -1.16 11.67 6.62
N ALA A 88 -2.49 11.74 6.54
CA ALA A 88 -3.21 11.88 5.27
C ALA A 88 -2.93 13.23 4.60
N GLY A 89 -3.04 13.28 3.29
CA GLY A 89 -2.86 14.48 2.48
C GLY A 89 -1.43 14.69 2.00
N LYS A 90 -1.09 15.91 1.60
CA LYS A 90 0.24 16.24 1.07
C LYS A 90 1.29 16.10 2.14
N GLN A 91 2.26 15.23 1.86
CA GLN A 91 3.43 14.98 2.70
C GLN A 91 4.70 15.31 1.94
N ARG A 92 5.71 15.77 2.66
CA ARG A 92 7.05 15.95 2.13
C ARG A 92 8.04 15.24 3.04
N ILE A 93 8.82 14.36 2.47
CA ILE A 93 9.84 13.62 3.20
C ILE A 93 11.22 13.88 2.62
N ARG A 94 12.21 13.75 3.46
CA ARG A 94 13.63 13.78 3.11
C ARG A 94 14.24 12.42 3.34
N ILE A 95 14.89 11.91 2.33
CA ILE A 95 15.85 10.81 2.44
C ILE A 95 17.22 11.44 2.58
N LYS A 96 17.95 11.11 3.62
CA LYS A 96 19.23 11.75 3.94
C LYS A 96 20.29 10.70 4.28
N ASP A 97 21.48 10.86 3.70
CA ASP A 97 22.63 10.09 4.16
C ASP A 97 23.04 10.59 5.56
N GLY A 98 22.92 9.71 6.54
CA GLY A 98 23.22 9.96 7.95
C GLY A 98 24.61 9.50 8.38
N GLY A 99 25.38 8.93 7.47
CA GLY A 99 26.72 8.42 7.79
C GLY A 99 27.77 9.53 7.89
N PRO A 100 28.71 9.42 8.83
CA PRO A 100 29.83 10.35 8.91
C PRO A 100 30.82 10.19 7.74
N TYR A 101 30.74 9.06 7.04
CA TYR A 101 31.63 8.74 5.92
C TYR A 101 30.98 7.73 4.97
N SER A 102 30.50 8.22 3.85
CA SER A 102 30.21 7.37 2.69
C SER A 102 31.06 7.85 1.51
N PRO A 103 32.31 7.36 1.35
CA PRO A 103 33.15 7.80 0.24
C PRO A 103 32.65 7.31 -1.11
N SER A 104 31.79 6.31 -1.14
CA SER A 104 31.34 5.66 -2.37
C SER A 104 29.90 5.98 -2.77
N GLY A 105 29.09 6.56 -1.89
CA GLY A 105 27.68 6.88 -2.20
C GLY A 105 26.84 5.66 -2.60
N ILE A 106 25.57 5.92 -2.81
CA ILE A 106 24.61 4.94 -3.35
C ILE A 106 23.88 5.49 -4.56
N HIS A 107 23.33 4.60 -5.36
CA HIS A 107 22.34 4.93 -6.37
C HIS A 107 20.96 4.58 -5.82
N ILE A 108 20.00 5.51 -5.93
CA ILE A 108 18.61 5.29 -5.58
C ILE A 108 17.83 5.24 -6.89
N SER A 109 17.34 4.07 -7.26
CA SER A 109 16.60 3.84 -8.50
C SER A 109 15.10 4.07 -8.33
N CYS A 110 14.54 3.70 -7.19
CA CYS A 110 13.10 3.73 -6.98
C CYS A 110 12.78 3.94 -5.52
N LEU A 111 11.65 4.64 -5.30
CA LEU A 111 11.03 4.83 -4.01
C LEU A 111 9.58 4.37 -4.09
N THR A 112 9.17 3.46 -3.21
CA THR A 112 7.78 3.00 -3.13
C THR A 112 7.25 3.12 -1.72
N PHE A 113 5.95 3.39 -1.60
CA PHE A 113 5.22 3.42 -0.34
C PHE A 113 4.12 2.37 -0.37
N ASN A 114 4.19 1.41 0.54
CA ASN A 114 3.13 0.43 0.72
C ASN A 114 2.54 0.62 2.11
N PRO A 115 1.21 0.75 2.23
CA PRO A 115 0.58 0.81 3.54
C PRO A 115 0.87 -0.48 4.32
N ASN A 116 1.34 -0.35 5.56
CA ASN A 116 1.54 -1.45 6.49
C ASN A 116 0.25 -1.70 7.24
N GLY A 117 -0.53 -2.64 6.78
CA GLY A 117 -1.76 -2.97 7.43
C GLY A 117 -2.81 -1.88 7.27
N SER A 118 -3.82 -2.18 6.56
CA SER A 118 -5.08 -1.46 6.46
C SER A 118 -4.95 0.08 6.24
N VAL A 119 -4.61 0.58 5.01
CA VAL A 119 -5.79 1.01 4.28
C VAL A 119 -6.72 -0.15 4.48
N SER A 120 -7.84 0.05 5.10
CA SER A 120 -8.80 -1.03 5.22
C SER A 120 -9.29 -1.45 3.82
N ASP A 121 -8.42 -2.10 3.06
CA ASP A 121 -8.70 -3.40 2.57
C ASP A 121 -8.67 -4.27 3.83
N MET A 122 -9.66 -4.14 4.66
CA MET A 122 -10.11 -5.27 5.42
C MET A 122 -10.54 -6.22 4.32
N THR A 123 -9.59 -6.94 3.77
CA THR A 123 -9.84 -8.20 3.13
C THR A 123 -10.55 -8.95 4.23
N ILE A 124 -11.87 -8.89 4.19
CA ILE A 124 -12.68 -9.94 4.82
C ILE A 124 -11.99 -11.16 4.26
N ASP A 125 -11.34 -11.89 5.13
CA ASP A 125 -10.70 -13.15 4.81
C ASP A 125 -11.73 -13.89 3.96
N THR A 126 -11.53 -13.89 2.63
CA THR A 126 -12.52 -14.35 1.66
C THR A 126 -12.86 -15.82 1.88
N GLU A 127 -12.05 -16.54 2.67
CA GLU A 127 -12.35 -17.88 3.18
C GLU A 127 -13.47 -17.87 4.24
N LYS A 128 -13.83 -16.71 4.81
CA LYS A 128 -14.82 -16.58 5.88
C LYS A 128 -16.15 -15.97 5.46
N VAL A 129 -16.29 -15.49 4.23
CA VAL A 129 -17.54 -14.98 3.70
C VAL A 129 -17.84 -15.65 2.36
N ALA A 130 -18.96 -16.29 2.26
CA ALA A 130 -19.50 -16.83 1.03
C ALA A 130 -20.93 -16.34 0.84
N CYS A 131 -21.42 -16.35 -0.39
CA CYS A 131 -22.83 -16.11 -0.68
C CYS A 131 -23.36 -17.11 -1.71
N HIS A 132 -24.65 -17.38 -1.63
CA HIS A 132 -25.36 -18.20 -2.59
C HIS A 132 -26.82 -17.73 -2.71
N PHE A 133 -27.45 -18.00 -3.85
CA PHE A 133 -28.87 -17.73 -3.99
C PHE A 133 -29.70 -18.84 -3.32
N ALA A 134 -30.69 -18.44 -2.54
CA ALA A 134 -31.72 -19.28 -1.97
C ALA A 134 -33.08 -18.70 -2.40
N GLY A 135 -33.60 -19.15 -3.55
CA GLY A 135 -34.76 -18.55 -4.18
C GLY A 135 -34.48 -17.10 -4.64
N GLU A 136 -35.32 -16.19 -4.19
CA GLU A 136 -35.21 -14.75 -4.51
C GLU A 136 -34.34 -13.97 -3.52
N CYS A 137 -33.59 -14.65 -2.66
CA CYS A 137 -32.70 -14.02 -1.69
C CYS A 137 -31.26 -14.46 -1.92
N LEU A 138 -30.32 -13.50 -1.76
CA LEU A 138 -28.91 -13.78 -1.67
C LEU A 138 -28.55 -13.98 -0.19
N GLN A 139 -28.16 -15.20 0.17
CA GLN A 139 -27.76 -15.59 1.53
C GLN A 139 -26.26 -15.47 1.70
N PHE A 140 -25.83 -14.87 2.82
CA PHE A 140 -24.42 -14.75 3.21
C PHE A 140 -24.11 -15.75 4.32
N THR A 141 -22.94 -16.38 4.23
CA THR A 141 -22.42 -17.30 5.26
C THR A 141 -20.98 -16.93 5.57
N GLY A 142 -20.57 -17.12 6.82
CA GLY A 142 -19.22 -16.80 7.28
C GLY A 142 -19.21 -16.17 8.66
N ASN A 143 -18.04 -15.67 9.06
CA ASN A 143 -17.81 -15.17 10.41
C ASN A 143 -18.00 -13.64 10.54
N ALA A 144 -18.19 -12.92 9.43
CA ALA A 144 -18.40 -11.48 9.42
C ALA A 144 -19.87 -11.14 9.14
N ALA A 145 -20.46 -10.26 9.95
CA ALA A 145 -21.79 -9.72 9.71
C ALA A 145 -21.74 -8.74 8.53
N ILE A 146 -22.50 -9.01 7.47
CA ILE A 146 -22.62 -8.12 6.32
C ILE A 146 -23.70 -7.08 6.63
N GLY A 147 -23.36 -5.80 6.50
CA GLY A 147 -24.27 -4.68 6.69
C GLY A 147 -25.02 -4.32 5.41
N THR A 148 -24.31 -4.20 4.27
CA THR A 148 -24.91 -3.89 2.97
C THR A 148 -24.31 -4.75 1.87
N ALA A 149 -25.07 -4.96 0.79
CA ALA A 149 -24.57 -5.63 -0.39
C ALA A 149 -25.15 -5.02 -1.67
N SER A 150 -24.36 -5.13 -2.75
CA SER A 150 -24.71 -4.70 -4.11
C SER A 150 -24.40 -5.83 -5.09
N VAL A 151 -25.36 -6.16 -5.93
CA VAL A 151 -25.28 -7.24 -6.93
C VAL A 151 -25.18 -6.62 -8.31
N TYR A 152 -24.21 -7.07 -9.09
CA TYR A 152 -23.96 -6.58 -10.44
C TYR A 152 -24.02 -7.75 -11.44
N ASP A 153 -24.55 -7.49 -12.62
CA ASP A 153 -24.44 -8.40 -13.75
C ASP A 153 -23.01 -8.39 -14.35
N LEU A 154 -22.72 -9.27 -15.29
CA LEU A 154 -21.40 -9.33 -15.93
C LEU A 154 -21.03 -8.10 -16.78
N ASN A 155 -22.00 -7.23 -17.08
CA ASN A 155 -21.78 -5.96 -17.76
C ASN A 155 -21.49 -4.82 -16.76
N GLY A 156 -21.42 -5.11 -15.45
CA GLY A 156 -21.20 -4.14 -14.39
C GLY A 156 -22.43 -3.30 -14.02
N ARG A 157 -23.63 -3.66 -14.51
CA ARG A 157 -24.87 -2.98 -14.16
C ARG A 157 -25.34 -3.46 -12.80
N LEU A 158 -25.65 -2.51 -11.91
CA LEU A 158 -26.28 -2.80 -10.62
C LEU A 158 -27.69 -3.36 -10.84
N VAL A 159 -27.97 -4.55 -10.30
CA VAL A 159 -29.24 -5.27 -10.47
C VAL A 159 -30.00 -5.48 -9.15
N ALA A 160 -29.32 -5.44 -8.01
CA ALA A 160 -29.91 -5.42 -6.67
C ALA A 160 -28.96 -4.75 -5.68
N SER A 161 -29.49 -4.06 -4.66
CA SER A 161 -28.70 -3.55 -3.56
C SER A 161 -29.57 -3.23 -2.35
N GLY A 162 -29.00 -3.30 -1.16
CA GLY A 162 -29.71 -2.99 0.08
C GLY A 162 -28.93 -3.36 1.33
N GLU A 163 -29.58 -3.16 2.47
CA GLU A 163 -29.12 -3.67 3.75
C GLU A 163 -29.32 -5.18 3.82
N VAL A 164 -28.41 -5.86 4.49
CA VAL A 164 -28.47 -7.30 4.69
C VAL A 164 -29.09 -7.57 6.05
N GLU A 165 -30.32 -8.08 6.03
CA GLU A 165 -31.06 -8.43 7.24
C GLU A 165 -31.05 -9.95 7.47
N GLY A 166 -30.69 -10.39 8.67
CA GLY A 166 -30.63 -11.82 8.98
C GLY A 166 -29.71 -12.63 8.05
N ASN A 167 -28.60 -12.04 7.60
CA ASN A 167 -27.67 -12.58 6.59
C ASN A 167 -28.26 -12.76 5.18
N ALA A 168 -29.35 -12.09 4.84
CA ALA A 168 -29.98 -12.16 3.53
C ALA A 168 -30.19 -10.79 2.91
N LEU A 169 -30.01 -10.69 1.59
CA LEU A 169 -30.41 -9.57 0.75
C LEU A 169 -31.51 -10.02 -0.20
N ALA A 170 -32.63 -9.32 -0.24
CA ALA A 170 -33.65 -9.53 -1.25
C ALA A 170 -33.11 -9.21 -2.65
N ALA A 171 -33.25 -10.16 -3.59
CA ALA A 171 -32.71 -10.04 -4.95
C ALA A 171 -33.73 -10.64 -5.94
N GLU A 172 -34.94 -10.11 -5.87
CA GLU A 172 -36.09 -10.59 -6.64
C GLU A 172 -35.97 -10.30 -8.13
N GLY A 173 -36.54 -11.12 -8.97
CA GLY A 173 -36.64 -10.91 -10.42
C GLY A 173 -35.32 -11.04 -11.20
N LEU A 174 -34.24 -11.49 -10.58
CA LEU A 174 -33.00 -11.77 -11.28
C LEU A 174 -33.11 -13.06 -12.10
N ALA A 175 -32.63 -13.04 -13.32
CA ALA A 175 -32.54 -14.23 -14.18
C ALA A 175 -31.46 -15.20 -13.70
N ASP A 176 -31.52 -16.45 -14.14
CA ASP A 176 -30.41 -17.38 -13.93
C ASP A 176 -29.16 -16.88 -14.63
N GLY A 177 -28.02 -16.87 -13.91
CA GLY A 177 -26.79 -16.32 -14.45
C GLY A 177 -25.70 -16.15 -13.41
N VAL A 178 -24.61 -15.54 -13.84
CA VAL A 178 -23.45 -15.22 -13.00
C VAL A 178 -23.52 -13.74 -12.59
N TYR A 179 -23.33 -13.51 -11.31
CA TYR A 179 -23.34 -12.18 -10.71
C TYR A 179 -22.06 -11.91 -9.90
N VAL A 180 -21.72 -10.64 -9.79
CA VAL A 180 -20.66 -10.14 -8.92
C VAL A 180 -21.34 -9.43 -7.75
N VAL A 181 -21.02 -9.83 -6.54
CA VAL A 181 -21.56 -9.26 -5.31
C VAL A 181 -20.49 -8.50 -4.59
N LYS A 182 -20.72 -7.21 -4.35
CA LYS A 182 -19.92 -6.41 -3.43
C LYS A 182 -20.64 -6.36 -2.09
N ALA A 183 -20.07 -7.00 -1.08
CA ALA A 183 -20.59 -7.01 0.29
C ALA A 183 -19.72 -6.11 1.18
N VAL A 184 -20.36 -5.38 2.10
CA VAL A 184 -19.71 -4.48 3.06
C VAL A 184 -20.17 -4.86 4.46
N THR A 185 -19.23 -5.07 5.38
CA THR A 185 -19.54 -5.36 6.79
C THR A 185 -20.05 -4.12 7.52
N ALA A 186 -20.61 -4.34 8.72
CA ALA A 186 -21.02 -3.25 9.61
C ALA A 186 -19.84 -2.33 10.00
N GLU A 187 -18.60 -2.86 10.02
CA GLU A 187 -17.39 -2.10 10.28
C GLU A 187 -16.82 -1.40 9.04
N GLY A 188 -17.47 -1.53 7.87
CA GLY A 188 -17.07 -0.83 6.64
C GLY A 188 -16.09 -1.61 5.76
N ALA A 189 -15.74 -2.85 6.08
CA ALA A 189 -14.90 -3.68 5.24
C ALA A 189 -15.69 -4.20 4.03
N ALA A 190 -15.06 -4.19 2.84
CA ALA A 190 -15.70 -4.61 1.61
C ALA A 190 -15.06 -5.87 1.03
N THR A 191 -15.87 -6.79 0.53
CA THR A 191 -15.41 -7.96 -0.25
C THR A 191 -16.20 -8.09 -1.54
N THR A 192 -15.59 -8.77 -2.51
CA THR A 192 -16.22 -9.07 -3.79
C THR A 192 -16.31 -10.58 -3.99
N LEU A 193 -17.51 -11.06 -4.23
CA LEU A 193 -17.82 -12.48 -4.37
C LEU A 193 -18.43 -12.74 -5.75
N LYS A 194 -18.20 -13.92 -6.31
CA LYS A 194 -18.87 -14.39 -7.51
C LYS A 194 -19.94 -15.40 -7.09
N VAL A 195 -21.15 -15.24 -7.61
CA VAL A 195 -22.28 -16.14 -7.31
C VAL A 195 -23.00 -16.52 -8.58
N VAL A 196 -23.61 -17.69 -8.58
CA VAL A 196 -24.46 -18.20 -9.67
C VAL A 196 -25.87 -18.34 -9.12
N LYS A 197 -26.85 -17.80 -9.84
CA LYS A 197 -28.27 -18.03 -9.62
C LYS A 197 -28.76 -19.13 -10.53
#